data_bd00b9e601c0f94f8e526b5ad41c47a9
#
_entry.id   bd00b9e601c0f94f8e526b5ad41c47a9
#
_cell.length_a   1.000
_cell.length_b   1.000
_cell.length_c   1.000
_cell.angle_alpha   90.00
_cell.angle_beta   90.00
_cell.angle_gamma   90.00
#
_symmetry.space_group_name_H-M   'P 1'
#
loop_
_entity.id
_entity.type
_entity.pdbx_description
1 polymer ?
#
loop_
_entity_poly.entity_id
_entity_poly.type
_entity_poly.pdbx_seq_one_letter_code
_entity_poly.pdbx_strand_id
1 'polypeptide(L)'
;MAQNINPLYSLQTTPSKNTEERHSRPQDNHAVTKRLQKELMTLMMCTDKTVSAFPEGENLFRWIATITGPKETVYDGLTYKLSMEFPNSYPYAAPVVRFTTPCFHPNVDTGGNICLDILKEKWSALYDVRTILLSIQSLLGEPNNDSPLNPQAAELWSRQSEYKKHLHNSYKEAIPEPL
;
A
#
# COMPACT_ATOMS: atom_id res chain seq x y z
N MET A 1 -47.01 37.15 66.47
CA MET A 1 -46.25 38.16 65.76
C MET A 1 -45.70 37.51 64.49
N ALA A 2 -46.14 38.03 63.40
CA ALA A 2 -45.85 37.49 62.09
C ALA A 2 -44.49 37.93 61.64
N GLN A 3 -43.76 37.03 60.92
CA GLN A 3 -42.77 37.52 60.00
C GLN A 3 -42.78 36.69 58.75
N ASN A 4 -43.09 37.38 57.71
CA ASN A 4 -43.20 37.09 56.36
C ASN A 4 -41.79 36.90 55.77
N ILE A 5 -41.47 35.79 55.14
CA ILE A 5 -40.29 35.69 54.28
C ILE A 5 -40.68 35.02 52.95
N ASN A 6 -40.51 35.81 51.96
CA ASN A 6 -40.77 35.50 50.57
C ASN A 6 -39.62 34.67 50.01
N PRO A 7 -39.80 33.53 49.35
CA PRO A 7 -38.72 32.86 48.64
C PRO A 7 -38.57 33.39 47.23
N LEU A 8 -37.39 33.90 47.00
CA LEU A 8 -36.90 34.27 45.67
C LEU A 8 -36.83 33.06 44.74
N TYR A 9 -37.53 33.17 43.63
CA TYR A 9 -37.38 32.28 42.50
C TYR A 9 -36.01 32.52 41.87
N SER A 10 -35.12 31.58 42.00
CA SER A 10 -33.90 31.52 41.18
C SER A 10 -34.19 30.78 39.89
N LEU A 11 -34.25 31.51 38.82
CA LEU A 11 -34.21 30.99 37.44
C LEU A 11 -32.86 30.31 37.19
N GLN A 12 -32.86 28.99 37.16
CA GLN A 12 -31.75 28.23 36.66
C GLN A 12 -31.80 28.25 35.11
N THR A 13 -30.98 29.06 34.54
CA THR A 13 -30.67 28.97 33.10
C THR A 13 -29.77 27.79 32.88
N THR A 14 -30.29 26.75 32.27
CA THR A 14 -29.50 25.64 31.74
C THR A 14 -28.65 26.13 30.58
N PRO A 15 -27.33 25.85 30.57
CA PRO A 15 -26.56 26.15 29.38
C PRO A 15 -26.90 25.16 28.29
N SER A 16 -27.43 25.70 27.21
CA SER A 16 -27.58 25.00 25.94
C SER A 16 -26.20 24.43 25.51
N LYS A 17 -26.12 23.12 25.42
CA LYS A 17 -24.99 22.48 24.75
C LYS A 17 -25.06 22.83 23.29
N ASN A 18 -24.29 23.82 22.89
CA ASN A 18 -23.88 23.98 21.50
C ASN A 18 -23.05 22.76 21.13
N THR A 19 -23.67 21.82 20.47
CA THR A 19 -22.97 20.80 19.71
C THR A 19 -22.36 21.56 18.52
N GLU A 20 -21.14 22.03 18.69
CA GLU A 20 -20.33 22.43 17.56
C GLU A 20 -20.14 21.18 16.71
N GLU A 21 -20.93 21.06 15.67
CA GLU A 21 -20.60 20.23 14.53
C GLU A 21 -19.25 20.73 14.04
N ARG A 22 -18.20 19.97 14.38
CA ARG A 22 -16.90 20.12 13.74
C ARG A 22 -17.13 19.75 12.29
N HIS A 23 -17.44 20.73 11.49
CA HIS A 23 -17.26 20.66 10.05
C HIS A 23 -15.77 20.35 9.86
N SER A 24 -15.47 19.11 9.56
CA SER A 24 -14.16 18.72 9.08
C SER A 24 -13.87 19.62 7.87
N ARG A 25 -12.91 20.51 8.03
CA ARG A 25 -12.42 21.33 6.90
C ARG A 25 -12.10 20.37 5.76
N PRO A 26 -12.48 20.69 4.51
CA PRO A 26 -12.04 19.89 3.37
C PRO A 26 -10.54 19.71 3.48
N GLN A 27 -10.08 18.48 3.54
CA GLN A 27 -8.67 18.19 3.66
C GLN A 27 -8.01 18.72 2.39
N ASP A 28 -7.10 19.66 2.53
CA ASP A 28 -6.37 20.25 1.41
C ASP A 28 -5.40 19.19 0.86
N ASN A 29 -5.83 18.45 -0.16
CA ASN A 29 -5.05 17.41 -0.82
C ASN A 29 -4.07 18.00 -1.86
N HIS A 30 -3.93 19.31 -1.95
CA HIS A 30 -3.13 19.97 -2.98
C HIS A 30 -1.65 19.54 -2.92
N ALA A 31 -1.05 19.50 -1.74
CA ALA A 31 0.35 19.09 -1.56
C ALA A 31 0.58 17.61 -1.94
N VAL A 32 -0.35 16.72 -1.56
CA VAL A 32 -0.30 15.29 -1.91
C VAL A 32 -0.44 15.10 -3.42
N THR A 33 -1.42 15.76 -4.02
CA THR A 33 -1.66 15.74 -5.47
C THR A 33 -0.42 16.18 -6.23
N LYS A 34 0.20 17.28 -5.83
CA LYS A 34 1.41 17.81 -6.45
C LYS A 34 2.59 16.84 -6.31
N ARG A 35 2.73 16.21 -5.14
CA ARG A 35 3.76 15.19 -4.90
C ARG A 35 3.56 13.99 -5.83
N LEU A 36 2.35 13.44 -5.93
CA LEU A 36 2.03 12.29 -6.77
C LEU A 36 2.22 12.60 -8.26
N GLN A 37 1.84 13.79 -8.72
CA GLN A 37 2.08 14.22 -10.10
C GLN A 37 3.58 14.29 -10.43
N LYS A 38 4.40 14.78 -9.50
CA LYS A 38 5.85 14.81 -9.67
C LYS A 38 6.45 13.41 -9.75
N GLU A 39 5.99 12.50 -8.91
CA GLU A 39 6.46 11.11 -8.94
C GLU A 39 6.07 10.39 -10.22
N LEU A 40 4.85 10.63 -10.72
CA LEU A 40 4.41 10.11 -12.01
C LEU A 40 5.31 10.59 -13.16
N MET A 41 5.61 11.88 -13.19
CA MET A 41 6.55 12.43 -14.18
C MET A 41 7.91 11.76 -14.11
N THR A 42 8.46 11.59 -12.92
CA THR A 42 9.77 10.95 -12.71
C THR A 42 9.78 9.51 -13.24
N LEU A 43 8.71 8.74 -12.98
CA LEU A 43 8.55 7.38 -13.50
C LEU A 43 8.44 7.34 -15.03
N MET A 44 7.67 8.25 -15.61
CA MET A 44 7.51 8.30 -17.07
C MET A 44 8.80 8.63 -17.80
N MET A 45 9.65 9.45 -17.18
CA MET A 45 10.97 9.84 -17.74
C MET A 45 12.06 8.81 -17.46
N CYS A 46 11.84 7.83 -16.61
CA CYS A 46 12.81 6.80 -16.29
C CYS A 46 13.03 5.86 -17.49
N THR A 47 14.30 5.56 -17.80
CA THR A 47 14.66 4.64 -18.88
C THR A 47 14.49 3.17 -18.50
N ASP A 48 14.64 2.85 -17.21
CA ASP A 48 14.39 1.51 -16.69
C ASP A 48 12.89 1.23 -16.67
N LYS A 49 12.47 0.24 -17.45
CA LYS A 49 11.07 -0.17 -17.60
C LYS A 49 10.77 -1.50 -16.89
N THR A 50 11.67 -2.00 -16.07
CA THR A 50 11.42 -3.22 -15.26
C THR A 50 10.39 -3.00 -14.18
N VAL A 51 10.19 -1.74 -13.79
CA VAL A 51 9.08 -1.29 -12.93
C VAL A 51 8.37 -0.12 -13.60
N SER A 52 7.05 -0.10 -13.52
CA SER A 52 6.22 0.99 -14.02
C SER A 52 4.96 1.13 -13.17
N ALA A 53 4.37 2.31 -13.16
CA ALA A 53 3.11 2.55 -12.50
C ALA A 53 2.37 3.74 -13.11
N PHE A 54 1.05 3.66 -13.12
CA PHE A 54 0.17 4.71 -13.64
C PHE A 54 -1.09 4.82 -12.76
N PRO A 55 -1.66 6.02 -12.61
CA PRO A 55 -2.96 6.17 -11.97
C PRO A 55 -4.04 5.33 -12.63
N GLU A 56 -4.95 4.78 -11.84
CA GLU A 56 -6.11 4.06 -12.31
C GLU A 56 -7.19 5.07 -12.72
N GLY A 57 -7.41 5.21 -14.04
CA GLY A 57 -8.33 6.20 -14.57
C GLY A 57 -7.94 7.62 -14.16
N GLU A 58 -8.90 8.37 -13.64
CA GLU A 58 -8.68 9.75 -13.15
C GLU A 58 -8.33 9.84 -11.66
N ASN A 59 -8.25 8.69 -10.98
CA ASN A 59 -7.97 8.65 -9.55
C ASN A 59 -6.46 8.66 -9.27
N LEU A 60 -5.92 9.83 -8.96
CA LEU A 60 -4.50 10.01 -8.67
C LEU A 60 -4.04 9.31 -7.37
N PHE A 61 -4.96 8.94 -6.48
CA PHE A 61 -4.65 8.25 -5.22
C PHE A 61 -4.66 6.72 -5.35
N ARG A 62 -4.94 6.20 -6.53
CA ARG A 62 -4.95 4.77 -6.81
C ARG A 62 -4.20 4.48 -8.11
N TRP A 63 -3.14 3.69 -8.00
CA TRP A 63 -2.28 3.38 -9.12
C TRP A 63 -2.24 1.88 -9.39
N ILE A 64 -2.00 1.54 -10.64
CA ILE A 64 -1.66 0.19 -11.08
C ILE A 64 -0.18 0.17 -11.40
N ALA A 65 0.56 -0.71 -10.75
CA ALA A 65 1.98 -0.91 -10.98
C ALA A 65 2.25 -2.25 -11.67
N THR A 66 3.38 -2.32 -12.35
CA THR A 66 3.88 -3.53 -13.00
C THR A 66 5.34 -3.73 -12.62
N ILE A 67 5.68 -4.94 -12.20
CA ILE A 67 7.05 -5.35 -11.87
C ILE A 67 7.42 -6.56 -12.72
N THR A 68 8.57 -6.49 -13.38
CA THR A 68 9.19 -7.63 -14.03
C THR A 68 10.08 -8.36 -13.03
N GLY A 69 10.01 -9.67 -12.98
CA GLY A 69 10.87 -10.50 -12.13
C GLY A 69 12.35 -10.24 -12.40
N PRO A 70 13.19 -10.16 -11.35
CA PRO A 70 14.61 -9.86 -11.52
C PRO A 70 15.31 -10.91 -12.34
N LYS A 71 16.31 -10.46 -13.15
CA LYS A 71 17.18 -11.35 -13.89
C LYS A 71 17.95 -12.26 -12.94
N GLU A 72 18.31 -13.45 -13.40
CA GLU A 72 19.07 -14.45 -12.63
C GLU A 72 18.37 -14.94 -11.36
N THR A 73 17.05 -14.77 -11.30
CA THR A 73 16.20 -15.34 -10.24
C THR A 73 15.17 -16.28 -10.82
N VAL A 74 14.51 -17.06 -9.96
CA VAL A 74 13.39 -17.93 -10.37
C VAL A 74 12.21 -17.17 -10.98
N TYR A 75 12.15 -15.85 -10.72
CA TYR A 75 11.10 -14.94 -11.23
C TYR A 75 11.44 -14.33 -12.59
N ASP A 76 12.61 -14.58 -13.14
CA ASP A 76 13.00 -14.03 -14.45
C ASP A 76 11.99 -14.42 -15.52
N GLY A 77 11.54 -13.44 -16.28
CA GLY A 77 10.54 -13.60 -17.34
C GLY A 77 9.08 -13.55 -16.87
N LEU A 78 8.82 -13.46 -15.55
CA LEU A 78 7.49 -13.29 -15.01
C LEU A 78 7.17 -11.80 -14.81
N THR A 79 5.91 -11.44 -14.99
CA THR A 79 5.42 -10.06 -14.82
C THR A 79 4.25 -10.05 -13.86
N TYR A 80 4.30 -9.15 -12.90
CA TYR A 80 3.30 -9.00 -11.83
C TYR A 80 2.67 -7.63 -11.86
N LYS A 81 1.36 -7.59 -11.69
CA LYS A 81 0.61 -6.36 -11.44
C LYS A 81 0.35 -6.19 -9.95
N LEU A 82 0.40 -4.94 -9.52
CA LEU A 82 0.15 -4.53 -8.14
C LEU A 82 -0.84 -3.37 -8.12
N SER A 83 -1.58 -3.24 -7.04
CA SER A 83 -2.34 -2.04 -6.71
C SER A 83 -1.60 -1.21 -5.67
N MET A 84 -1.66 0.10 -5.81
CA MET A 84 -1.12 1.05 -4.84
C MET A 84 -2.22 2.05 -4.46
N GLU A 85 -2.51 2.15 -3.17
CA GLU A 85 -3.47 3.11 -2.63
C GLU A 85 -2.75 4.10 -1.72
N PHE A 86 -2.83 5.40 -2.06
CA PHE A 86 -2.15 6.45 -1.34
C PHE A 86 -3.08 7.09 -0.31
N PRO A 87 -2.68 7.17 0.97
CA PRO A 87 -3.45 7.88 1.98
C PRO A 87 -3.36 9.40 1.75
N ASN A 88 -4.33 10.14 2.28
CA ASN A 88 -4.31 11.60 2.22
C ASN A 88 -3.12 12.23 2.94
N SER A 89 -2.50 11.48 3.86
CA SER A 89 -1.29 11.89 4.60
C SER A 89 0.01 11.55 3.88
N TYR A 90 -0.04 10.94 2.68
CA TYR A 90 1.16 10.68 1.87
C TYR A 90 1.93 11.99 1.61
N PRO A 91 3.24 12.05 1.70
CA PRO A 91 4.21 10.96 1.89
C PRO A 91 4.55 10.64 3.37
N TYR A 92 3.84 11.20 4.33
CA TYR A 92 4.11 10.96 5.76
C TYR A 92 3.61 9.60 6.26
N ALA A 93 2.66 9.02 5.55
CA ALA A 93 2.26 7.63 5.73
C ALA A 93 2.50 6.85 4.43
N ALA A 94 2.86 5.58 4.58
CA ALA A 94 3.10 4.69 3.46
C ALA A 94 1.82 4.42 2.66
N PRO A 95 1.92 4.18 1.34
CA PRO A 95 0.81 3.63 0.57
C PRO A 95 0.55 2.17 0.94
N VAL A 96 -0.67 1.72 0.69
CA VAL A 96 -1.02 0.29 0.74
C VAL A 96 -0.69 -0.31 -0.62
N VAL A 97 0.20 -1.31 -0.63
CA VAL A 97 0.64 -1.99 -1.86
C VAL A 97 0.32 -3.46 -1.78
N ARG A 98 -0.31 -4.01 -2.82
CA ARG A 98 -0.68 -5.42 -2.91
C ARG A 98 -0.42 -5.97 -4.30
N PHE A 99 -0.02 -7.23 -4.37
CA PHE A 99 -0.05 -7.97 -5.62
C PHE A 99 -1.50 -8.24 -6.04
N THR A 100 -1.86 -7.85 -7.25
CA THR A 100 -3.12 -8.23 -7.91
C THR A 100 -2.96 -9.46 -8.78
N THR A 101 -1.78 -9.63 -9.39
CA THR A 101 -1.38 -10.92 -9.94
C THR A 101 -0.98 -11.84 -8.77
N PRO A 102 -1.55 -13.05 -8.65
CA PRO A 102 -1.11 -14.00 -7.63
C PRO A 102 0.39 -14.25 -7.67
N CYS A 103 1.04 -14.12 -6.53
CA CYS A 103 2.49 -14.20 -6.39
C CYS A 103 2.86 -15.25 -5.35
N PHE A 104 3.50 -16.34 -5.78
CA PHE A 104 4.06 -17.34 -4.89
C PHE A 104 5.43 -16.87 -4.39
N HIS A 105 5.47 -16.42 -3.15
CA HIS A 105 6.68 -15.87 -2.53
C HIS A 105 6.59 -15.99 -0.99
N PRO A 106 7.72 -16.22 -0.29
CA PRO A 106 7.70 -16.34 1.17
C PRO A 106 7.08 -15.15 1.92
N ASN A 107 7.20 -13.95 1.38
CA ASN A 107 6.72 -12.72 2.03
C ASN A 107 5.44 -12.15 1.41
N VAL A 108 4.71 -12.94 0.64
CA VAL A 108 3.43 -12.55 0.04
C VAL A 108 2.37 -13.57 0.42
N ASP A 109 1.26 -13.10 0.99
CA ASP A 109 0.13 -13.96 1.33
C ASP A 109 -0.81 -14.21 0.14
N THR A 110 -1.81 -15.05 0.34
CA THR A 110 -2.81 -15.40 -0.69
C THR A 110 -3.68 -14.22 -1.13
N GLY A 111 -3.79 -13.19 -0.30
CA GLY A 111 -4.48 -11.94 -0.62
C GLY A 111 -3.61 -10.91 -1.34
N GLY A 112 -2.34 -11.24 -1.61
CA GLY A 112 -1.40 -10.32 -2.23
C GLY A 112 -0.74 -9.33 -1.27
N ASN A 113 -0.97 -9.44 0.03
CA ASN A 113 -0.32 -8.59 1.02
C ASN A 113 1.18 -8.89 1.10
N ILE A 114 1.98 -7.85 1.28
CA ILE A 114 3.44 -7.92 1.22
C ILE A 114 4.00 -7.62 2.61
N CYS A 115 4.86 -8.51 3.13
CA CYS A 115 5.66 -8.23 4.30
C CYS A 115 6.98 -7.58 3.89
N LEU A 116 7.01 -6.25 3.92
CA LEU A 116 8.17 -5.43 3.58
C LEU A 116 8.28 -4.28 4.58
N ASP A 117 9.41 -4.16 5.23
CA ASP A 117 9.66 -3.22 6.33
C ASP A 117 9.47 -1.75 5.95
N ILE A 118 9.90 -1.35 4.75
CA ILE A 118 9.74 0.04 4.28
C ILE A 118 8.27 0.44 4.05
N LEU A 119 7.37 -0.53 3.90
CA LEU A 119 5.92 -0.25 3.82
C LEU A 119 5.25 -0.16 5.20
N LYS A 120 5.99 -0.40 6.26
CA LYS A 120 5.51 -0.45 7.65
C LYS A 120 6.38 0.44 8.54
N GLU A 121 7.08 -0.17 9.50
CA GLU A 121 7.85 0.53 10.54
C GLU A 121 9.04 1.33 10.02
N LYS A 122 9.61 0.95 8.88
CA LYS A 122 10.75 1.66 8.26
C LYS A 122 10.34 2.61 7.12
N TRP A 123 9.06 2.96 7.02
CA TRP A 123 8.63 3.95 6.05
C TRP A 123 9.32 5.29 6.29
N SER A 124 9.67 5.97 5.21
CA SER A 124 10.22 7.33 5.19
C SER A 124 9.53 8.16 4.12
N ALA A 125 9.24 9.42 4.44
CA ALA A 125 8.70 10.39 3.48
C ALA A 125 9.66 10.72 2.32
N LEU A 126 10.92 10.28 2.41
CA LEU A 126 11.92 10.39 1.34
C LEU A 126 11.73 9.33 0.25
N TYR A 127 11.02 8.24 0.55
CA TYR A 127 10.73 7.21 -0.43
C TYR A 127 9.66 7.67 -1.42
N ASP A 128 9.77 7.19 -2.63
CA ASP A 128 8.84 7.43 -3.72
C ASP A 128 8.31 6.11 -4.30
N VAL A 129 7.42 6.20 -5.27
CA VAL A 129 6.84 5.02 -5.94
C VAL A 129 7.94 4.15 -6.55
N ARG A 130 8.92 4.75 -7.18
CA ARG A 130 10.03 4.01 -7.79
C ARG A 130 10.83 3.21 -6.75
N THR A 131 11.18 3.83 -5.64
CA THR A 131 11.86 3.17 -4.52
C THR A 131 11.07 1.97 -3.98
N ILE A 132 9.77 2.15 -3.80
CA ILE A 132 8.86 1.07 -3.36
C ILE A 132 8.90 -0.09 -4.34
N LEU A 133 8.70 0.17 -5.62
CA LEU A 133 8.62 -0.88 -6.64
C LEU A 133 9.96 -1.62 -6.82
N LEU A 134 11.08 -0.91 -6.78
CA LEU A 134 12.41 -1.52 -6.82
C LEU A 134 12.68 -2.37 -5.58
N SER A 135 12.22 -1.94 -4.41
CA SER A 135 12.36 -2.71 -3.17
C SER A 135 11.53 -3.99 -3.21
N ILE A 136 10.32 -3.96 -3.77
CA ILE A 136 9.49 -5.15 -3.97
C ILE A 136 10.12 -6.08 -5.00
N GLN A 137 10.65 -5.53 -6.09
CA GLN A 137 11.38 -6.31 -7.11
C GLN A 137 12.57 -7.04 -6.49
N SER A 138 13.37 -6.35 -5.67
CA SER A 138 14.50 -6.97 -4.96
C SER A 138 14.05 -8.05 -3.98
N LEU A 139 12.92 -7.85 -3.29
CA LEU A 139 12.34 -8.83 -2.37
C LEU A 139 12.02 -10.15 -3.08
N LEU A 140 11.61 -10.12 -4.35
CA LEU A 140 11.32 -11.32 -5.12
C LEU A 140 12.55 -12.26 -5.19
N GLY A 141 13.74 -11.70 -5.39
CA GLY A 141 14.98 -12.47 -5.46
C GLY A 141 15.65 -12.75 -4.10
N GLU A 142 15.31 -11.97 -3.09
CA GLU A 142 15.93 -12.01 -1.76
C GLU A 142 14.85 -11.97 -0.65
N PRO A 143 14.13 -13.09 -0.43
CA PRO A 143 13.09 -13.13 0.58
C PRO A 143 13.64 -13.07 2.00
N ASN A 144 12.82 -12.55 2.92
CA ASN A 144 13.04 -12.68 4.35
C ASN A 144 12.30 -13.92 4.85
N ASN A 145 13.05 -15.00 5.13
CA ASN A 145 12.49 -16.26 5.58
C ASN A 145 12.26 -16.35 7.10
N ASP A 146 12.62 -15.33 7.86
CA ASP A 146 12.48 -15.33 9.33
C ASP A 146 11.03 -15.24 9.79
N SER A 147 10.20 -14.53 9.02
CA SER A 147 8.77 -14.36 9.29
C SER A 147 7.94 -14.51 8.02
N PRO A 148 7.82 -15.72 7.48
CA PRO A 148 7.13 -15.92 6.22
C PRO A 148 5.62 -15.75 6.34
N LEU A 149 4.99 -15.12 5.35
CA LEU A 149 3.55 -15.11 5.15
C LEU A 149 3.05 -16.34 4.38
N ASN A 150 3.93 -16.96 3.63
CA ASN A 150 3.69 -18.19 2.90
C ASN A 150 4.71 -19.27 3.32
N PRO A 151 4.36 -20.11 4.31
CA PRO A 151 5.27 -21.13 4.82
C PRO A 151 5.73 -22.14 3.76
N GLN A 152 4.85 -22.51 2.81
CA GLN A 152 5.19 -23.44 1.73
C GLN A 152 6.28 -22.86 0.82
N ALA A 153 6.16 -21.59 0.45
CA ALA A 153 7.19 -20.91 -0.35
C ALA A 153 8.51 -20.80 0.42
N ALA A 154 8.45 -20.49 1.72
CA ALA A 154 9.64 -20.42 2.56
C ALA A 154 10.35 -21.78 2.68
N GLU A 155 9.61 -22.86 2.84
CA GLU A 155 10.17 -24.22 2.89
C GLU A 155 10.82 -24.62 1.57
N LEU A 156 10.19 -24.32 0.44
CA LEU A 156 10.70 -24.65 -0.89
C LEU A 156 11.88 -23.80 -1.32
N TRP A 157 12.10 -22.64 -0.71
CA TRP A 157 13.08 -21.65 -1.16
C TRP A 157 14.50 -22.21 -1.31
N SER A 158 14.94 -23.09 -0.41
CA SER A 158 16.27 -23.72 -0.48
C SER A 158 16.41 -24.72 -1.64
N ARG A 159 15.28 -25.17 -2.21
CA ARG A 159 15.22 -26.12 -3.33
C ARG A 159 14.76 -25.41 -4.60
N GLN A 160 15.65 -24.64 -5.19
CA GLN A 160 15.33 -23.69 -6.27
C GLN A 160 14.69 -24.33 -7.50
N SER A 161 15.06 -25.56 -7.87
CA SER A 161 14.45 -26.27 -9.01
C SER A 161 12.97 -26.61 -8.74
N GLU A 162 12.67 -27.09 -7.54
CA GLU A 162 11.30 -27.39 -7.12
C GLU A 162 10.48 -26.12 -6.95
N TYR A 163 11.09 -25.10 -6.35
CA TYR A 163 10.48 -23.79 -6.19
C TYR A 163 10.07 -23.20 -7.54
N LYS A 164 10.99 -23.18 -8.50
CA LYS A 164 10.74 -22.69 -9.85
C LYS A 164 9.60 -23.43 -10.54
N LYS A 165 9.56 -24.75 -10.43
CA LYS A 165 8.50 -25.57 -11.01
C LYS A 165 7.14 -25.23 -10.40
N HIS A 166 7.07 -25.13 -9.08
CA HIS A 166 5.85 -24.77 -8.37
C HIS A 166 5.39 -23.33 -8.72
N LEU A 167 6.33 -22.38 -8.70
CA LEU A 167 6.09 -21.00 -9.08
C LEU A 167 5.49 -20.86 -10.47
N HIS A 168 6.11 -21.51 -11.48
CA HIS A 168 5.65 -21.42 -12.87
C HIS A 168 4.29 -22.09 -13.08
N ASN A 169 4.00 -23.19 -12.40
CA ASN A 169 2.68 -23.82 -12.45
C ASN A 169 1.60 -22.90 -11.87
N SER A 170 1.83 -22.36 -10.67
CA SER A 170 0.89 -21.42 -10.02
C SER A 170 0.67 -20.17 -10.86
N TYR A 171 1.72 -19.66 -11.51
CA TYR A 171 1.65 -18.47 -12.34
C TYR A 171 0.80 -18.71 -13.61
N LYS A 172 0.97 -19.86 -14.27
CA LYS A 172 0.19 -20.24 -15.46
C LYS A 172 -1.30 -20.45 -15.13
N GLU A 173 -1.58 -21.06 -13.98
CA GLU A 173 -2.95 -21.25 -13.51
C GLU A 173 -3.66 -19.91 -13.25
N ALA A 174 -2.91 -18.93 -12.73
CA ALA A 174 -3.43 -17.61 -12.41
C ALA A 174 -3.62 -16.70 -13.63
N ILE A 175 -2.82 -16.90 -14.68
CA ILE A 175 -2.85 -16.11 -15.92
C ILE A 175 -2.97 -17.09 -17.08
N PRO A 176 -4.20 -17.57 -17.39
CA PRO A 176 -4.40 -18.44 -18.55
C PRO A 176 -3.98 -17.68 -19.82
N GLU A 177 -3.30 -18.39 -20.72
CA GLU A 177 -2.91 -17.84 -22.01
C GLU A 177 -4.16 -17.36 -22.76
N PRO A 178 -4.10 -16.24 -23.47
CA PRO A 178 -5.21 -15.84 -24.34
C PRO A 178 -5.43 -16.89 -25.39
N LEU A 179 -6.71 -17.33 -25.54
CA LEU A 179 -7.17 -18.26 -26.57
C LEU A 179 -6.92 -17.71 -27.97
#